data_cb96035c89aa7984db72e36833b572e0
#
_entry.id   cb96035c89aa7984db72e36833b572e0
#
_cell.length_a   1.000
_cell.length_b   1.000
_cell.length_c   1.000
_cell.angle_alpha   90.00
_cell.angle_beta   90.00
_cell.angle_gamma   90.00
#
_symmetry.space_group_name_H-M   'P 1'
#
loop_
_entity.id
_entity.type
_entity.pdbx_description
1 polymer ?
#
loop_
_entity_poly.entity_id
_entity_poly.type
_entity_poly.pdbx_seq_one_letter_code
_entity_poly.pdbx_strand_id
1 'polypeptide(L)'
;MPLPLVERIINQTYCRTISPQVQLLKQYENGTDNVYGELLPRFAHDVFFETELRSDQVFVDLGSGVGNVVLQAALETGCEAWGIEQMANPARLGAAQLTEFEARCKRWSLMPGKVTLLQGDFLVSEEIDKVLKRADVVLVNNQAFTPALNEKLMLKFLDLKEGARIVSLKSFVPEKWEIKARSLDDVRNVLSVRRKAYGTRSVSWTDEAGDWFVAVKDSRNLEAFQRKMMKRGGN
;
A
#
# COMPACT_ATOMS: atom_id res chain seq x y z
N MET A 1 -7.27 3.23 17.71
CA MET A 1 -7.10 2.28 18.84
C MET A 1 -5.65 2.32 19.33
N PRO A 2 -5.31 2.06 20.62
CA PRO A 2 -3.91 2.03 21.08
C PRO A 2 -3.11 0.91 20.41
N LEU A 3 -1.90 1.23 19.89
CA LEU A 3 -1.06 0.29 19.14
C LEU A 3 -0.79 -1.05 19.85
N PRO A 4 -0.49 -1.11 21.17
CA PRO A 4 -0.26 -2.40 21.83
C PRO A 4 -1.47 -3.35 21.79
N LEU A 5 -2.70 -2.80 21.79
CA LEU A 5 -3.91 -3.61 21.66
C LEU A 5 -4.10 -4.09 20.22
N VAL A 6 -3.83 -3.22 19.25
CA VAL A 6 -3.84 -3.56 17.82
C VAL A 6 -2.85 -4.70 17.54
N GLU A 7 -1.60 -4.55 17.95
CA GLU A 7 -0.56 -5.57 17.80
C GLU A 7 -0.98 -6.91 18.40
N ARG A 8 -1.57 -6.87 19.59
CA ARG A 8 -2.06 -8.10 20.26
C ARG A 8 -3.16 -8.79 19.46
N ILE A 9 -4.10 -8.04 18.90
CA ILE A 9 -5.21 -8.59 18.11
C ILE A 9 -4.69 -9.19 16.81
N ILE A 10 -3.90 -8.43 16.06
CA ILE A 10 -3.32 -8.89 14.79
C ILE A 10 -2.44 -10.12 15.02
N ASN A 11 -1.52 -10.09 15.99
CA ASN A 11 -0.66 -11.23 16.28
C ASN A 11 -1.44 -12.48 16.71
N GLN A 12 -2.47 -12.36 17.53
CA GLN A 12 -3.29 -13.50 17.92
C GLN A 12 -4.09 -14.07 16.76
N THR A 13 -4.58 -13.21 15.86
CA THR A 13 -5.27 -13.63 14.63
C THR A 13 -4.29 -14.40 13.73
N TYR A 14 -3.11 -13.84 13.50
CA TYR A 14 -2.02 -14.46 12.73
C TYR A 14 -1.60 -15.83 13.31
N CYS A 15 -1.35 -15.91 14.61
CA CYS A 15 -0.94 -17.15 15.26
C CYS A 15 -1.95 -18.29 15.12
N ARG A 16 -3.23 -17.98 14.99
CA ARG A 16 -4.28 -18.99 14.83
C ARG A 16 -4.50 -19.44 13.40
N THR A 17 -4.30 -18.55 12.45
CA THR A 17 -4.67 -18.78 11.04
C THR A 17 -3.47 -18.99 10.13
N ILE A 18 -2.40 -18.21 10.31
CA ILE A 18 -1.26 -18.18 9.41
C ILE A 18 -0.12 -19.06 9.94
N SER A 19 0.28 -18.89 11.21
CA SER A 19 1.44 -19.60 11.77
C SER A 19 1.41 -21.11 11.58
N PRO A 20 0.26 -21.83 11.71
CA PRO A 20 0.21 -23.27 11.48
C PRO A 20 0.51 -23.69 10.04
N GLN A 21 0.40 -22.79 9.08
CA GLN A 21 0.56 -23.02 7.65
C GLN A 21 1.58 -22.07 7.00
N VAL A 22 2.45 -21.43 7.80
CA VAL A 22 3.41 -20.41 7.34
C VAL A 22 4.36 -20.91 6.23
N GLN A 23 4.63 -22.21 6.16
CA GLN A 23 5.44 -22.83 5.11
C GLN A 23 4.81 -22.64 3.70
N LEU A 24 3.49 -22.47 3.59
CA LEU A 24 2.81 -22.20 2.33
C LEU A 24 3.13 -20.82 1.76
N LEU A 25 3.52 -19.88 2.60
CA LEU A 25 3.93 -18.53 2.20
C LEU A 25 5.32 -18.50 1.57
N LYS A 26 6.12 -19.56 1.79
CA LYS A 26 7.47 -19.72 1.21
C LYS A 26 7.46 -20.42 -0.15
N GLN A 27 6.29 -20.83 -0.65
CA GLN A 27 6.12 -21.49 -1.94
C GLN A 27 5.95 -20.44 -3.05
N TYR A 28 7.04 -19.77 -3.40
CA TYR A 28 7.10 -18.82 -4.52
C TYR A 28 8.37 -19.07 -5.35
N GLU A 29 8.34 -18.61 -6.60
CA GLU A 29 9.49 -18.73 -7.51
C GLU A 29 10.48 -17.58 -7.23
N ASN A 30 11.70 -17.94 -6.84
CA ASN A 30 12.77 -16.95 -6.63
C ASN A 30 13.09 -16.23 -7.94
N GLY A 31 13.29 -14.91 -7.85
CA GLY A 31 13.61 -14.06 -9.00
C GLY A 31 12.40 -13.60 -9.81
N THR A 32 11.19 -13.82 -9.30
CA THR A 32 9.95 -13.26 -9.84
C THR A 32 9.43 -12.11 -8.97
N ASP A 33 8.41 -11.38 -9.47
CA ASP A 33 7.71 -10.36 -8.67
C ASP A 33 6.87 -10.97 -7.52
N ASN A 34 6.67 -12.30 -7.53
CA ASN A 34 5.86 -13.04 -6.57
C ASN A 34 6.70 -13.48 -5.36
N VAL A 35 7.24 -12.52 -4.62
CA VAL A 35 7.99 -12.76 -3.38
C VAL A 35 7.15 -12.30 -2.19
N TYR A 36 7.07 -13.16 -1.16
CA TYR A 36 6.33 -12.84 0.05
C TYR A 36 7.19 -12.14 1.09
N GLY A 37 6.70 -11.02 1.61
CA GLY A 37 7.34 -10.27 2.69
C GLY A 37 6.33 -9.34 3.37
N GLU A 38 6.40 -9.23 4.71
CA GLU A 38 5.43 -8.49 5.51
C GLU A 38 6.02 -7.21 6.11
N LEU A 39 5.23 -6.14 6.13
CA LEU A 39 5.46 -5.01 7.02
C LEU A 39 4.94 -5.39 8.41
N LEU A 40 5.79 -5.17 9.44
CA LEU A 40 5.41 -5.48 10.81
C LEU A 40 4.49 -4.39 11.39
N PRO A 41 3.68 -4.71 12.42
CA PRO A 41 2.61 -3.84 12.90
C PRO A 41 3.08 -2.42 13.28
N ARG A 42 4.28 -2.27 13.82
CA ARG A 42 4.82 -0.97 14.18
C ARG A 42 5.08 -0.10 12.95
N PHE A 43 5.63 -0.70 11.91
CA PHE A 43 5.87 0.04 10.66
C PHE A 43 4.55 0.37 9.94
N ALA A 44 3.56 -0.52 9.96
CA ALA A 44 2.22 -0.21 9.46
C ALA A 44 1.60 0.97 10.23
N HIS A 45 1.76 1.04 11.56
CA HIS A 45 1.37 2.20 12.37
C HIS A 45 2.04 3.48 11.91
N ASP A 46 3.37 3.47 11.69
CA ASP A 46 4.13 4.63 11.21
C ASP A 46 3.61 5.11 9.84
N VAL A 47 3.24 4.17 8.96
CA VAL A 47 2.60 4.47 7.67
C VAL A 47 1.26 5.19 7.87
N PHE A 48 0.39 4.69 8.74
CA PHE A 48 -0.93 5.30 8.99
C PHE A 48 -0.80 6.68 9.63
N PHE A 49 0.14 6.82 10.56
CA PHE A 49 0.44 8.10 11.21
C PHE A 49 0.96 9.15 10.21
N GLU A 50 1.95 8.78 9.39
CA GLU A 50 2.56 9.69 8.40
C GLU A 50 1.60 10.07 7.27
N THR A 51 0.71 9.17 6.91
CA THR A 51 -0.33 9.43 5.91
C THR A 51 -1.61 10.04 6.50
N GLU A 52 -1.65 10.27 7.82
CA GLU A 52 -2.82 10.80 8.51
C GLU A 52 -4.11 10.04 8.16
N LEU A 53 -4.02 8.70 8.11
CA LEU A 53 -5.15 7.85 7.72
C LEU A 53 -6.26 7.92 8.78
N ARG A 54 -7.48 8.23 8.34
CA ARG A 54 -8.65 8.44 9.20
C ARG A 54 -9.81 7.51 8.83
N SER A 55 -10.79 7.44 9.72
CA SER A 55 -11.97 6.56 9.61
C SER A 55 -12.90 6.89 8.42
N ASP A 56 -12.85 8.11 7.91
CA ASP A 56 -13.63 8.57 6.75
C ASP A 56 -12.91 8.32 5.41
N GLN A 57 -11.76 7.66 5.43
CA GLN A 57 -10.88 7.47 4.28
C GLN A 57 -10.85 6.01 3.81
N VAL A 58 -10.27 5.83 2.62
CA VAL A 58 -10.11 4.53 1.97
C VAL A 58 -8.62 4.20 1.85
N PHE A 59 -8.24 3.07 2.45
CA PHE A 59 -6.92 2.47 2.35
C PHE A 59 -6.93 1.30 1.36
N VAL A 60 -5.91 1.20 0.50
CA VAL A 60 -5.73 0.10 -0.46
C VAL A 60 -4.32 -0.47 -0.36
N ASP A 61 -4.18 -1.79 -0.27
CA ASP A 61 -2.91 -2.51 -0.27
C ASP A 61 -2.80 -3.38 -1.53
N LEU A 62 -1.87 -3.02 -2.43
CA LEU A 62 -1.64 -3.69 -3.70
C LEU A 62 -0.52 -4.75 -3.54
N GLY A 63 -0.90 -6.01 -3.45
CA GLY A 63 -0.05 -7.13 -3.05
C GLY A 63 -0.16 -7.36 -1.54
N SER A 64 -1.39 -7.49 -1.03
CA SER A 64 -1.68 -7.49 0.41
C SER A 64 -1.24 -8.74 1.17
N GLY A 65 -0.73 -9.76 0.48
CA GLY A 65 -0.34 -11.02 1.11
C GLY A 65 -1.49 -11.64 1.90
N VAL A 66 -1.27 -11.92 3.17
CA VAL A 66 -2.30 -12.45 4.08
C VAL A 66 -3.20 -11.35 4.68
N GLY A 67 -3.05 -10.09 4.26
CA GLY A 67 -3.92 -8.98 4.66
C GLY A 67 -3.58 -8.32 5.99
N ASN A 68 -2.42 -8.59 6.60
CA ASN A 68 -2.06 -8.04 7.93
C ASN A 68 -2.21 -6.53 8.01
N VAL A 69 -1.67 -5.79 7.04
CA VAL A 69 -1.70 -4.32 7.03
C VAL A 69 -3.12 -3.81 6.79
N VAL A 70 -3.90 -4.49 5.95
CA VAL A 70 -5.32 -4.15 5.68
C VAL A 70 -6.17 -4.28 6.93
N LEU A 71 -6.03 -5.42 7.65
CA LEU A 71 -6.73 -5.67 8.91
C LEU A 71 -6.34 -4.64 9.98
N GLN A 72 -5.04 -4.31 10.05
CA GLN A 72 -4.54 -3.31 10.99
C GLN A 72 -5.07 -1.91 10.66
N ALA A 73 -5.09 -1.51 9.39
CA ALA A 73 -5.62 -0.21 8.97
C ALA A 73 -7.08 -0.04 9.43
N ALA A 74 -7.93 -1.03 9.15
CA ALA A 74 -9.32 -1.02 9.56
C ALA A 74 -9.49 -1.01 11.09
N LEU A 75 -8.68 -1.79 11.82
CA LEU A 75 -8.77 -1.89 13.27
C LEU A 75 -8.28 -0.62 13.98
N GLU A 76 -7.15 -0.10 13.53
CA GLU A 76 -6.45 1.00 14.20
C GLU A 76 -7.12 2.35 13.93
N THR A 77 -7.47 2.60 12.67
CA THR A 77 -7.97 3.90 12.21
C THR A 77 -9.48 3.95 12.01
N GLY A 78 -10.12 2.79 11.81
CA GLY A 78 -11.54 2.70 11.47
C GLY A 78 -11.83 2.96 9.99
N CYS A 79 -10.81 3.07 9.12
CA CYS A 79 -10.99 3.35 7.70
C CYS A 79 -11.61 2.16 6.95
N GLU A 80 -12.15 2.42 5.77
CA GLU A 80 -12.46 1.37 4.81
C GLU A 80 -11.13 0.85 4.21
N ALA A 81 -10.86 -0.46 4.33
CA ALA A 81 -9.57 -1.05 3.94
C ALA A 81 -9.75 -2.19 2.92
N TRP A 82 -8.98 -2.09 1.84
CA TRP A 82 -8.99 -3.04 0.74
C TRP A 82 -7.61 -3.66 0.54
N GLY A 83 -7.58 -4.96 0.23
CA GLY A 83 -6.37 -5.66 -0.17
C GLY A 83 -6.63 -6.52 -1.39
N ILE A 84 -5.63 -6.63 -2.26
CA ILE A 84 -5.64 -7.57 -3.38
C ILE A 84 -4.33 -8.34 -3.41
N GLU A 85 -4.43 -9.68 -3.56
CA GLU A 85 -3.29 -10.58 -3.59
C GLU A 85 -3.43 -11.57 -4.76
N GLN A 86 -2.37 -11.66 -5.58
CA GLN A 86 -2.38 -12.53 -6.75
C GLN A 86 -2.12 -14.00 -6.38
N MET A 87 -1.24 -14.23 -5.39
CA MET A 87 -0.83 -15.58 -5.02
C MET A 87 -1.92 -16.32 -4.26
N ALA A 88 -2.28 -17.51 -4.74
CA ALA A 88 -3.40 -18.29 -4.21
C ALA A 88 -3.24 -18.66 -2.73
N ASN A 89 -2.04 -19.06 -2.28
CA ASN A 89 -1.81 -19.44 -0.89
C ASN A 89 -1.96 -18.26 0.08
N PRO A 90 -1.27 -17.10 -0.11
CA PRO A 90 -1.48 -15.93 0.71
C PRO A 90 -2.94 -15.44 0.69
N ALA A 91 -3.58 -15.36 -0.47
CA ALA A 91 -4.97 -14.92 -0.58
C ALA A 91 -5.94 -15.82 0.21
N ARG A 92 -5.80 -17.15 0.07
CA ARG A 92 -6.60 -18.12 0.82
C ARG A 92 -6.39 -17.99 2.34
N LEU A 93 -5.13 -17.85 2.77
CA LEU A 93 -4.80 -17.66 4.17
C LEU A 93 -5.33 -16.31 4.69
N GLY A 94 -5.28 -15.28 3.88
CA GLY A 94 -5.85 -13.96 4.19
C GLY A 94 -7.36 -14.02 4.41
N ALA A 95 -8.09 -14.76 3.59
CA ALA A 95 -9.53 -14.97 3.78
C ALA A 95 -9.85 -15.69 5.11
N ALA A 96 -9.08 -16.71 5.48
CA ALA A 96 -9.20 -17.37 6.76
C ALA A 96 -8.86 -16.44 7.93
N GLN A 97 -7.84 -15.60 7.77
CA GLN A 97 -7.44 -14.60 8.76
C GLN A 97 -8.51 -13.53 8.95
N LEU A 98 -9.13 -13.05 7.89
CA LEU A 98 -10.24 -12.09 7.96
C LEU A 98 -11.41 -12.68 8.76
N THR A 99 -11.79 -13.94 8.51
CA THR A 99 -12.86 -14.62 9.26
C THR A 99 -12.57 -14.69 10.77
N GLU A 100 -11.34 -15.07 11.16
CA GLU A 100 -10.93 -15.10 12.58
C GLU A 100 -10.90 -13.67 13.18
N PHE A 101 -10.42 -12.69 12.40
CA PHE A 101 -10.37 -11.28 12.80
C PHE A 101 -11.78 -10.73 13.11
N GLU A 102 -12.73 -10.94 12.21
CA GLU A 102 -14.12 -10.50 12.39
C GLU A 102 -14.78 -11.16 13.60
N ALA A 103 -14.60 -12.48 13.76
CA ALA A 103 -15.12 -13.21 14.92
C ALA A 103 -14.53 -12.69 16.24
N ARG A 104 -13.25 -12.33 16.25
CA ARG A 104 -12.56 -11.76 17.39
C ARG A 104 -13.05 -10.36 17.71
N CYS A 105 -13.15 -9.48 16.71
CA CYS A 105 -13.67 -8.13 16.87
C CYS A 105 -15.09 -8.17 17.43
N LYS A 106 -15.94 -9.03 16.90
CA LYS A 106 -17.32 -9.23 17.42
C LYS A 106 -17.31 -9.67 18.88
N ARG A 107 -16.46 -10.64 19.25
CA ARG A 107 -16.37 -11.16 20.63
C ARG A 107 -15.92 -10.10 21.64
N TRP A 108 -15.09 -9.16 21.21
CA TRP A 108 -14.55 -8.10 22.06
C TRP A 108 -15.30 -6.77 21.91
N SER A 109 -16.42 -6.77 21.19
CA SER A 109 -17.23 -5.58 20.92
C SER A 109 -16.41 -4.45 20.27
N LEU A 110 -15.46 -4.81 19.42
CA LEU A 110 -14.67 -3.86 18.63
C LEU A 110 -15.39 -3.61 17.29
N MET A 111 -15.31 -2.37 16.82
CA MET A 111 -15.91 -1.95 15.55
C MET A 111 -14.81 -1.44 14.62
N PRO A 112 -14.08 -2.33 13.93
CA PRO A 112 -13.12 -1.92 12.89
C PRO A 112 -13.85 -1.31 11.69
N GLY A 113 -13.11 -0.61 10.84
CA GLY A 113 -13.60 -0.25 9.53
C GLY A 113 -13.91 -1.48 8.67
N LYS A 114 -14.59 -1.27 7.53
CA LYS A 114 -14.91 -2.34 6.60
C LYS A 114 -13.63 -2.88 5.95
N VAL A 115 -13.47 -4.19 5.93
CA VAL A 115 -12.35 -4.88 5.27
C VAL A 115 -12.85 -5.67 4.07
N THR A 116 -12.10 -5.59 2.97
CA THR A 116 -12.30 -6.41 1.78
C THR A 116 -10.95 -6.94 1.30
N LEU A 117 -10.81 -8.26 1.20
CA LEU A 117 -9.64 -8.94 0.64
C LEU A 117 -10.06 -9.65 -0.65
N LEU A 118 -9.35 -9.37 -1.73
CA LEU A 118 -9.59 -9.94 -3.06
C LEU A 118 -8.42 -10.85 -3.44
N GLN A 119 -8.72 -11.92 -4.16
CA GLN A 119 -7.70 -12.67 -4.88
C GLN A 119 -7.70 -12.23 -6.34
N GLY A 120 -6.55 -11.80 -6.86
CA GLY A 120 -6.40 -11.38 -8.25
C GLY A 120 -5.18 -10.52 -8.51
N ASP A 121 -5.00 -10.18 -9.77
CA ASP A 121 -3.95 -9.26 -10.23
C ASP A 121 -4.47 -7.81 -10.18
N PHE A 122 -3.79 -6.96 -9.41
CA PHE A 122 -4.13 -5.55 -9.29
C PHE A 122 -3.99 -4.76 -10.61
N LEU A 123 -3.23 -5.28 -11.59
CA LEU A 123 -3.08 -4.63 -12.89
C LEU A 123 -4.35 -4.70 -13.75
N VAL A 124 -5.17 -5.75 -13.56
CA VAL A 124 -6.34 -6.03 -14.41
C VAL A 124 -7.66 -6.07 -13.65
N SER A 125 -7.66 -5.91 -12.33
CA SER A 125 -8.86 -5.96 -11.50
C SER A 125 -9.69 -4.70 -11.65
N GLU A 126 -10.85 -4.80 -12.30
CA GLU A 126 -11.82 -3.70 -12.41
C GLU A 126 -12.34 -3.21 -11.06
N GLU A 127 -12.45 -4.10 -10.07
CA GLU A 127 -12.91 -3.76 -8.74
C GLU A 127 -11.90 -2.86 -8.03
N ILE A 128 -10.61 -3.20 -8.12
CA ILE A 128 -9.53 -2.36 -7.59
C ILE A 128 -9.45 -1.03 -8.34
N ASP A 129 -9.65 -0.99 -9.64
CA ASP A 129 -9.66 0.26 -10.41
C ASP A 129 -10.77 1.22 -9.94
N LYS A 130 -11.95 0.70 -9.61
CA LYS A 130 -13.04 1.49 -9.02
C LYS A 130 -12.68 2.03 -7.63
N VAL A 131 -12.00 1.23 -6.82
CA VAL A 131 -11.59 1.62 -5.46
C VAL A 131 -10.45 2.63 -5.50
N LEU A 132 -9.46 2.46 -6.38
CA LEU A 132 -8.34 3.40 -6.53
C LEU A 132 -8.79 4.83 -6.81
N LYS A 133 -9.86 5.03 -7.61
CA LYS A 133 -10.40 6.37 -7.89
C LYS A 133 -10.84 7.14 -6.64
N ARG A 134 -11.16 6.45 -5.56
CA ARG A 134 -11.57 7.05 -4.28
C ARG A 134 -10.57 6.83 -3.14
N ALA A 135 -9.46 6.12 -3.40
CA ALA A 135 -8.43 5.83 -2.41
C ALA A 135 -7.78 7.12 -1.88
N ASP A 136 -7.57 7.16 -0.58
CA ASP A 136 -6.81 8.20 0.12
C ASP A 136 -5.37 7.81 0.33
N VAL A 137 -5.14 6.52 0.67
CA VAL A 137 -3.82 5.94 0.89
C VAL A 137 -3.73 4.62 0.14
N VAL A 138 -2.69 4.50 -0.69
CA VAL A 138 -2.35 3.26 -1.41
C VAL A 138 -0.99 2.78 -0.92
N LEU A 139 -0.93 1.56 -0.41
CA LEU A 139 0.32 0.89 -0.03
C LEU A 139 0.76 -0.04 -1.16
N VAL A 140 2.05 -0.01 -1.45
CA VAL A 140 2.71 -0.93 -2.38
C VAL A 140 4.03 -1.39 -1.78
N ASN A 141 4.08 -2.62 -1.29
CA ASN A 141 5.36 -3.24 -0.90
C ASN A 141 6.13 -3.68 -2.14
N ASN A 142 6.74 -2.71 -2.84
CA ASN A 142 7.46 -2.95 -4.09
C ASN A 142 8.94 -3.31 -3.91
N GLN A 143 9.34 -3.83 -2.74
CA GLN A 143 10.74 -4.18 -2.47
C GLN A 143 11.31 -5.19 -3.46
N ALA A 144 10.50 -6.17 -3.86
CA ALA A 144 10.89 -7.21 -4.80
C ALA A 144 10.43 -6.95 -6.25
N PHE A 145 9.61 -5.93 -6.51
CA PHE A 145 9.04 -5.69 -7.84
C PHE A 145 10.10 -5.32 -8.86
N THR A 146 9.94 -5.87 -10.06
CA THR A 146 10.75 -5.51 -11.22
C THR A 146 10.48 -4.06 -11.67
N PRO A 147 11.41 -3.41 -12.38
CA PRO A 147 11.17 -2.10 -12.98
C PRO A 147 9.94 -2.11 -13.91
N ALA A 148 9.75 -3.19 -14.68
CA ALA A 148 8.62 -3.32 -15.59
C ALA A 148 7.27 -3.34 -14.88
N LEU A 149 7.17 -4.03 -13.74
CA LEU A 149 5.96 -4.04 -12.91
C LEU A 149 5.70 -2.65 -12.30
N ASN A 150 6.75 -2.00 -11.77
CA ASN A 150 6.63 -0.65 -11.22
C ASN A 150 6.14 0.37 -12.28
N GLU A 151 6.64 0.31 -13.53
CA GLU A 151 6.17 1.20 -14.61
C GLU A 151 4.68 0.96 -14.94
N LYS A 152 4.24 -0.30 -15.03
CA LYS A 152 2.82 -0.62 -15.27
C LYS A 152 1.93 -0.13 -14.12
N LEU A 153 2.39 -0.32 -12.89
CA LEU A 153 1.66 0.10 -11.70
C LEU A 153 1.51 1.62 -11.61
N MET A 154 2.55 2.38 -12.00
CA MET A 154 2.47 3.84 -12.02
C MET A 154 1.33 4.38 -12.86
N LEU A 155 0.97 3.71 -13.96
CA LEU A 155 -0.17 4.14 -14.79
C LEU A 155 -1.49 4.16 -14.01
N LYS A 156 -1.66 3.26 -13.04
CA LYS A 156 -2.83 3.23 -12.16
C LYS A 156 -2.91 4.45 -11.23
N PHE A 157 -1.79 5.10 -10.95
CA PHE A 157 -1.76 6.30 -10.09
C PHE A 157 -2.35 7.53 -10.77
N LEU A 158 -2.52 7.50 -12.10
CA LEU A 158 -3.25 8.56 -12.83
C LEU A 158 -4.74 8.61 -12.42
N ASP A 159 -5.31 7.47 -12.06
CA ASP A 159 -6.72 7.37 -11.65
C ASP A 159 -6.98 7.80 -10.20
N LEU A 160 -5.94 7.96 -9.39
CA LEU A 160 -6.07 8.42 -8.02
C LEU A 160 -6.59 9.86 -7.98
N LYS A 161 -7.33 10.21 -6.94
CA LYS A 161 -7.74 11.61 -6.68
C LYS A 161 -6.55 12.47 -6.26
N GLU A 162 -6.66 13.77 -6.48
CA GLU A 162 -5.67 14.74 -5.97
C GLU A 162 -5.53 14.64 -4.45
N GLY A 163 -4.30 14.71 -3.97
CA GLY A 163 -3.96 14.56 -2.57
C GLY A 163 -3.87 13.11 -2.07
N ALA A 164 -4.19 12.11 -2.90
CA ALA A 164 -3.98 10.70 -2.55
C ALA A 164 -2.49 10.43 -2.29
N ARG A 165 -2.22 9.60 -1.29
CA ARG A 165 -0.85 9.25 -0.86
C ARG A 165 -0.52 7.82 -1.27
N ILE A 166 0.63 7.64 -1.93
CA ILE A 166 1.16 6.33 -2.32
C ILE A 166 2.36 6.06 -1.42
N VAL A 167 2.29 4.98 -0.67
CA VAL A 167 3.38 4.50 0.19
C VAL A 167 4.10 3.35 -0.50
N SER A 168 5.43 3.42 -0.58
CA SER A 168 6.24 2.39 -1.23
C SER A 168 7.60 2.21 -0.57
N LEU A 169 8.24 1.05 -0.75
CA LEU A 169 9.58 0.76 -0.22
C LEU A 169 10.70 1.15 -1.20
N LYS A 170 10.37 1.26 -2.49
CA LYS A 170 11.25 1.87 -3.50
C LYS A 170 10.52 3.04 -4.15
N SER A 171 11.23 4.14 -4.36
CA SER A 171 10.63 5.32 -4.96
C SER A 171 10.19 5.06 -6.40
N PHE A 172 8.98 5.50 -6.74
CA PHE A 172 8.50 5.53 -8.12
C PHE A 172 9.08 6.71 -8.90
N VAL A 173 9.57 7.75 -8.22
CA VAL A 173 10.14 8.95 -8.84
C VAL A 173 11.61 9.05 -8.47
N PRO A 174 12.54 9.18 -9.44
CA PRO A 174 13.95 9.41 -9.16
C PRO A 174 14.17 10.69 -8.34
N GLU A 175 15.19 10.72 -7.47
CA GLU A 175 15.50 11.86 -6.58
C GLU A 175 15.70 13.19 -7.33
N LYS A 176 16.24 13.14 -8.55
CA LYS A 176 16.51 14.33 -9.38
C LYS A 176 15.54 14.42 -10.56
N TRP A 177 14.27 14.11 -10.31
CA TRP A 177 13.25 14.20 -11.35
C TRP A 177 12.91 15.66 -11.67
N GLU A 178 12.94 16.00 -12.97
CA GLU A 178 12.57 17.31 -13.47
C GLU A 178 11.54 17.17 -14.59
N ILE A 179 10.52 18.02 -14.57
CA ILE A 179 9.52 18.10 -15.63
C ILE A 179 10.17 18.67 -16.89
N LYS A 180 10.06 17.95 -18.01
CA LYS A 180 10.59 18.37 -19.30
C LYS A 180 9.48 18.49 -20.34
N ALA A 181 9.64 19.45 -21.27
CA ALA A 181 8.66 19.68 -22.33
C ALA A 181 8.37 18.44 -23.21
N ARG A 182 9.34 17.53 -23.35
CA ARG A 182 9.20 16.30 -24.14
C ARG A 182 8.55 15.12 -23.40
N SER A 183 8.26 15.26 -22.13
CA SER A 183 7.71 14.20 -21.27
C SER A 183 6.60 14.72 -20.36
N LEU A 184 5.68 15.53 -20.89
CA LEU A 184 4.58 16.10 -20.12
C LEU A 184 3.59 15.05 -19.65
N ASP A 185 3.47 13.94 -20.39
CA ASP A 185 2.53 12.84 -20.10
C ASP A 185 3.10 11.83 -19.09
N ASP A 186 4.31 12.05 -18.59
CA ASP A 186 4.92 11.15 -17.61
C ASP A 186 4.22 11.27 -16.24
N VAL A 187 3.78 10.14 -15.71
CA VAL A 187 3.07 10.05 -14.41
C VAL A 187 3.88 10.67 -13.26
N ARG A 188 5.21 10.60 -13.34
CA ARG A 188 6.10 11.18 -12.32
C ARG A 188 5.93 12.69 -12.17
N ASN A 189 5.43 13.37 -13.19
CA ASN A 189 5.19 14.83 -13.17
C ASN A 189 4.07 15.26 -12.20
N VAL A 190 3.17 14.33 -11.83
CA VAL A 190 2.07 14.58 -10.90
C VAL A 190 2.30 13.94 -9.54
N LEU A 191 3.52 13.50 -9.23
CA LEU A 191 3.87 12.88 -7.96
C LEU A 191 4.92 13.74 -7.22
N SER A 192 4.59 14.14 -6.00
CA SER A 192 5.52 14.79 -5.07
C SER A 192 5.98 13.78 -4.02
N VAL A 193 7.27 13.43 -3.98
CA VAL A 193 7.80 12.33 -3.17
C VAL A 193 8.60 12.85 -1.98
N ARG A 194 8.38 12.24 -0.81
CA ARG A 194 9.19 12.40 0.38
C ARG A 194 9.78 11.06 0.79
N ARG A 195 11.09 11.03 1.07
CA ARG A 195 11.79 9.88 1.65
C ARG A 195 11.65 9.90 3.15
N LYS A 196 11.46 8.73 3.74
CA LYS A 196 11.39 8.45 5.17
C LYS A 196 12.29 7.26 5.51
N ALA A 197 12.62 7.09 6.77
CA ALA A 197 13.35 5.92 7.25
C ALA A 197 12.47 5.08 8.18
N TYR A 198 12.62 3.75 8.12
CA TYR A 198 12.08 2.84 9.12
C TYR A 198 13.21 2.25 9.96
N GLY A 199 12.92 1.94 11.23
CA GLY A 199 13.89 1.38 12.16
C GLY A 199 14.16 -0.12 11.94
N THR A 200 15.03 -0.68 12.77
CA THR A 200 15.28 -2.12 12.80
C THR A 200 14.01 -2.91 13.13
N ARG A 201 13.89 -4.13 12.61
CA ARG A 201 12.75 -5.03 12.84
C ARG A 201 11.41 -4.42 12.42
N SER A 202 11.40 -3.70 11.30
CA SER A 202 10.18 -3.11 10.73
C SER A 202 9.55 -3.99 9.66
N VAL A 203 10.31 -4.92 9.10
CA VAL A 203 9.91 -5.82 8.01
C VAL A 203 10.31 -7.26 8.32
N SER A 204 9.67 -8.24 7.67
CA SER A 204 9.87 -9.67 8.00
C SER A 204 11.10 -10.32 7.35
N TRP A 205 11.74 -9.66 6.37
CA TRP A 205 12.85 -10.22 5.58
C TRP A 205 14.24 -9.73 6.01
N THR A 206 14.34 -8.73 6.88
CA THR A 206 15.61 -8.24 7.45
C THR A 206 15.37 -7.55 8.79
N ASP A 207 16.38 -7.62 9.65
CA ASP A 207 16.43 -6.86 10.91
C ASP A 207 16.99 -5.44 10.73
N GLU A 208 17.49 -5.09 9.54
CA GLU A 208 18.10 -3.79 9.25
C GLU A 208 17.07 -2.68 9.09
N ALA A 209 17.47 -1.45 9.42
CA ALA A 209 16.72 -0.26 9.09
C ALA A 209 16.78 0.02 7.58
N GLY A 210 15.83 0.77 7.05
CA GLY A 210 15.79 1.09 5.64
C GLY A 210 14.95 2.32 5.33
N ASP A 211 14.71 2.53 4.05
CA ASP A 211 13.96 3.65 3.54
C ASP A 211 12.58 3.24 3.04
N TRP A 212 11.67 4.20 3.09
CA TRP A 212 10.37 4.14 2.45
C TRP A 212 9.97 5.50 1.93
N PHE A 213 8.97 5.57 1.09
CA PHE A 213 8.61 6.77 0.36
C PHE A 213 7.11 7.02 0.45
N VAL A 214 6.76 8.31 0.59
CA VAL A 214 5.38 8.80 0.47
C VAL A 214 5.32 9.71 -0.74
N ALA A 215 4.65 9.26 -1.79
CA ALA A 215 4.33 10.08 -2.94
C ALA A 215 2.91 10.63 -2.79
N VAL A 216 2.72 11.92 -3.01
CA VAL A 216 1.39 12.56 -3.03
C VAL A 216 1.06 12.89 -4.46
N LYS A 217 -0.15 12.52 -4.91
CA LYS A 217 -0.65 12.98 -6.20
C LYS A 217 -0.91 14.49 -6.13
N ASP A 218 -0.16 15.26 -6.91
CA ASP A 218 -0.19 16.71 -6.93
C ASP A 218 0.11 17.25 -8.33
N SER A 219 -0.93 17.61 -9.05
CA SER A 219 -0.83 18.10 -10.43
C SER A 219 -0.38 19.56 -10.54
N ARG A 220 -0.27 20.31 -9.43
CA ARG A 220 0.03 21.75 -9.43
C ARG A 220 1.39 22.09 -10.07
N ASN A 221 2.40 21.24 -9.87
CA ASN A 221 3.73 21.47 -10.44
C ASN A 221 3.73 21.34 -11.97
N LEU A 222 3.03 20.35 -12.49
CA LEU A 222 2.85 20.14 -13.94
C LEU A 222 2.07 21.30 -14.54
N GLU A 223 0.95 21.71 -13.95
CA GLU A 223 0.15 22.84 -14.41
C GLU A 223 0.93 24.16 -14.41
N ALA A 224 1.75 24.40 -13.37
CA ALA A 224 2.59 25.58 -13.30
C ALA A 224 3.66 25.58 -14.41
N PHE A 225 4.23 24.41 -14.72
CA PHE A 225 5.17 24.25 -15.81
C PHE A 225 4.51 24.51 -17.18
N GLN A 226 3.35 23.94 -17.43
CA GLN A 226 2.58 24.14 -18.67
C GLN A 226 2.20 25.62 -18.87
N ARG A 227 1.75 26.30 -17.82
CA ARG A 227 1.46 27.75 -17.85
C ARG A 227 2.68 28.59 -18.21
N LYS A 228 3.88 28.24 -17.70
CA LYS A 228 5.14 28.91 -18.04
C LYS A 228 5.53 28.69 -19.51
N MET A 229 5.31 27.49 -20.03
CA MET A 229 5.59 27.18 -21.43
C MET A 229 4.68 27.97 -22.39
N MET A 230 3.38 28.03 -22.12
CA MET A 230 2.41 28.79 -22.92
C MET A 230 2.80 30.28 -23.00
N LYS A 231 3.24 30.87 -21.89
CA LYS A 231 3.70 32.27 -21.85
C LYS A 231 4.99 32.52 -22.67
N ARG A 232 5.86 31.50 -22.81
CA ARG A 232 7.12 31.60 -23.58
C ARG A 232 6.93 31.36 -25.09
N GLY A 233 5.90 30.62 -25.48
CA GLY A 233 5.60 30.33 -26.88
C GLY A 233 4.67 31.36 -27.56
N GLY A 234 4.15 32.33 -26.80
CA GLY A 234 3.28 33.40 -27.30
C GLY A 234 4.00 34.76 -27.56
N ASN A 235 5.32 34.77 -27.51
CA ASN A 235 6.18 35.85 -27.97
C ASN A 235 6.92 35.32 -29.25
#